data_9d6a91ab14c34f750cddd67fb6131233
#
_entry.id   9d6a91ab14c34f750cddd67fb6131233
#
_cell.length_a   1.000
_cell.length_b   1.000
_cell.length_c   1.000
_cell.angle_alpha   90.00
_cell.angle_beta   90.00
_cell.angle_gamma   90.00
#
_symmetry.space_group_name_H-M   'P 1'
#
loop_
_entity.id
_entity.type
_entity.pdbx_description
1 polymer ?
#
loop_
_entity_poly.entity_id
_entity_poly.type
_entity_poly.pdbx_seq_one_letter_code
_entity_poly.pdbx_strand_id
1 'polypeptide(L)'
;MKLELIGHDEKYAVEQSLLTLFPDERPVYGPVTDEDASAARITLTEDADSVCVTTELRCGGKAAADCYSYPLSGTDYEKEGQRRHALGLSFFRAAKEVLGVTPAWGSLTGVRPSKVAVSLLHEEKAPAAVLTELEEVYSVTPQRARLALEAAETGLRVQNDLKPNDISLYVGIPFCPTRCAYCSFVAQSVEKSFALVEPYLAALFDEIEQAGAMVRSLGLHIKSFYMGGGTPTTLTAEQMDRLLTRLERSFDFTSLAESTIEAGRPDTIDPEKLAVLRAHGVTRVSVNPQTMEDRVLAAIGRRHTADDIRRAMREVMAAGFPHVNMDLIAGLPEDTPEGFRRSLDEVLSMGADNITVHTLSLKKGSRITLEGSRIPSADEVAEMLDYADPTLRKHGFEPYYLYRQKYMSGSFENVGWTRPGGEGLYNIYIMEELHSILSLGAGGSTKMVGGGLIRRAFNAKYPREYIDLAEKRSANLAAFADFYREPEEHT
;
A
#
# COMPACT_ATOMS: atom_id res chain seq x y z
N MET A 1 -26.16 -9.58 -8.20
CA MET A 1 -26.71 -10.42 -7.10
C MET A 1 -27.69 -9.60 -6.29
N LYS A 2 -28.87 -10.13 -6.04
CA LYS A 2 -29.87 -9.49 -5.18
C LYS A 2 -29.57 -9.77 -3.71
N LEU A 3 -29.59 -8.74 -2.88
CA LEU A 3 -29.24 -8.82 -1.45
C LEU A 3 -30.44 -8.42 -0.59
N GLU A 4 -30.84 -9.29 0.31
CA GLU A 4 -31.82 -9.03 1.35
C GLU A 4 -31.13 -9.04 2.70
N LEU A 5 -31.12 -7.89 3.39
CA LEU A 5 -30.52 -7.72 4.71
C LEU A 5 -31.64 -7.70 5.75
N ILE A 6 -31.57 -8.59 6.74
CA ILE A 6 -32.60 -8.73 7.79
C ILE A 6 -31.93 -8.53 9.16
N GLY A 7 -32.47 -7.61 9.96
CA GLY A 7 -31.97 -7.30 11.29
C GLY A 7 -30.72 -6.40 11.33
N HIS A 8 -30.26 -5.91 10.17
CA HIS A 8 -29.12 -5.00 10.07
C HIS A 8 -29.13 -4.19 8.75
N ASP A 9 -28.29 -3.14 8.69
CA ASP A 9 -28.07 -2.31 7.49
C ASP A 9 -26.58 -2.25 7.06
N GLU A 10 -25.76 -3.18 7.54
CA GLU A 10 -24.30 -3.28 7.30
C GLU A 10 -23.96 -3.67 5.84
N LYS A 11 -24.35 -2.81 4.89
CA LYS A 11 -24.14 -3.01 3.45
C LYS A 11 -22.67 -3.20 3.11
N TYR A 12 -21.80 -2.39 3.73
CA TYR A 12 -20.39 -2.37 3.39
C TYR A 12 -19.68 -3.72 3.63
N ALA A 13 -19.98 -4.38 4.76
CA ALA A 13 -19.36 -5.68 5.09
C ALA A 13 -19.73 -6.76 4.06
N VAL A 14 -21.01 -6.81 3.67
CA VAL A 14 -21.51 -7.76 2.67
C VAL A 14 -20.98 -7.44 1.27
N GLU A 15 -21.00 -6.18 0.86
CA GLU A 15 -20.50 -5.75 -0.47
C GLU A 15 -19.03 -6.06 -0.69
N GLN A 16 -18.17 -5.89 0.34
CA GLN A 16 -16.75 -6.22 0.20
C GLN A 16 -16.54 -7.71 -0.10
N SER A 17 -17.26 -8.59 0.60
CA SER A 17 -17.21 -10.04 0.35
C SER A 17 -17.80 -10.38 -1.02
N LEU A 18 -18.95 -9.81 -1.37
CA LEU A 18 -19.59 -10.01 -2.67
C LEU A 18 -18.66 -9.63 -3.84
N LEU A 19 -18.11 -8.41 -3.82
CA LEU A 19 -17.25 -7.92 -4.90
C LEU A 19 -15.93 -8.67 -5.02
N THR A 20 -15.46 -9.28 -3.92
CA THR A 20 -14.26 -10.10 -3.92
C THR A 20 -14.51 -11.49 -4.52
N LEU A 21 -15.64 -12.11 -4.16
CA LEU A 21 -15.97 -13.49 -4.52
C LEU A 21 -16.73 -13.59 -5.84
N PHE A 22 -17.50 -12.57 -6.17
CA PHE A 22 -18.32 -12.48 -7.38
C PHE A 22 -18.03 -11.16 -8.13
N PRO A 23 -16.85 -11.01 -8.75
CA PRO A 23 -16.39 -9.73 -9.32
C PRO A 23 -17.27 -9.19 -10.45
N ASP A 24 -18.03 -10.06 -11.12
CA ASP A 24 -18.96 -9.71 -12.18
C ASP A 24 -20.34 -9.31 -11.67
N GLU A 25 -20.65 -9.60 -10.41
CA GLU A 25 -21.91 -9.23 -9.77
C GLU A 25 -21.90 -7.79 -9.25
N ARG A 26 -23.09 -7.21 -9.19
CA ARG A 26 -23.32 -5.90 -8.55
C ARG A 26 -24.45 -6.05 -7.54
N PRO A 27 -24.35 -5.42 -6.36
CA PRO A 27 -25.38 -5.51 -5.33
C PRO A 27 -26.66 -4.78 -5.77
N VAL A 28 -27.80 -5.44 -5.63
CA VAL A 28 -29.14 -4.87 -5.79
C VAL A 28 -29.92 -5.22 -4.52
N TYR A 29 -30.34 -4.22 -3.77
CA TYR A 29 -31.01 -4.42 -2.48
C TYR A 29 -32.53 -4.56 -2.63
N GLY A 30 -33.09 -5.55 -1.94
CA GLY A 30 -34.53 -5.79 -1.90
C GLY A 30 -34.88 -7.22 -1.48
N PRO A 31 -36.17 -7.52 -1.27
CA PRO A 31 -36.61 -8.86 -0.89
C PRO A 31 -36.17 -9.91 -1.93
N VAL A 32 -35.64 -11.01 -1.45
CA VAL A 32 -35.22 -12.15 -2.30
C VAL A 32 -36.42 -13.07 -2.50
N THR A 33 -36.65 -13.44 -3.77
CA THR A 33 -37.72 -14.36 -4.20
C THR A 33 -37.11 -15.61 -4.83
N ASP A 34 -37.91 -16.66 -5.02
CA ASP A 34 -37.43 -17.90 -5.65
C ASP A 34 -37.04 -17.74 -7.13
N GLU A 35 -37.51 -16.67 -7.79
CA GLU A 35 -37.20 -16.35 -9.18
C GLU A 35 -35.83 -15.69 -9.37
N ASP A 36 -35.20 -15.17 -8.30
CA ASP A 36 -33.91 -14.52 -8.38
C ASP A 36 -32.79 -15.55 -8.57
N ALA A 37 -32.18 -15.62 -9.75
CA ALA A 37 -31.14 -16.60 -10.12
C ALA A 37 -29.80 -16.38 -9.36
N SER A 38 -29.51 -15.15 -8.95
CA SER A 38 -28.35 -14.77 -8.17
C SER A 38 -28.81 -13.90 -6.99
N ALA A 39 -28.80 -14.45 -5.77
CA ALA A 39 -29.34 -13.81 -4.59
C ALA A 39 -28.68 -14.27 -3.29
N ALA A 40 -28.65 -13.41 -2.29
CA ALA A 40 -28.28 -13.76 -0.92
C ALA A 40 -29.22 -13.09 0.08
N ARG A 41 -29.68 -13.86 1.07
CA ARG A 41 -30.38 -13.38 2.24
C ARG A 41 -29.45 -13.49 3.44
N ILE A 42 -29.20 -12.37 4.10
CA ILE A 42 -28.30 -12.28 5.24
C ILE A 42 -29.08 -11.78 6.43
N THR A 43 -29.25 -12.65 7.42
CA THR A 43 -30.02 -12.38 8.64
C THR A 43 -29.07 -12.26 9.81
N LEU A 44 -29.13 -11.14 10.53
CA LEU A 44 -28.42 -10.93 11.78
C LEU A 44 -29.41 -10.90 12.93
N THR A 45 -29.16 -11.72 13.94
CA THR A 45 -29.83 -11.70 15.23
C THR A 45 -28.79 -11.50 16.32
N GLU A 46 -29.14 -10.77 17.37
CA GLU A 46 -28.24 -10.42 18.46
C GLU A 46 -28.91 -10.64 19.80
N ASP A 47 -28.17 -11.18 20.75
CA ASP A 47 -28.51 -11.19 22.17
C ASP A 47 -27.49 -10.33 22.96
N ALA A 48 -27.52 -10.39 24.30
CA ALA A 48 -26.65 -9.54 25.12
C ALA A 48 -25.16 -9.78 24.90
N ASP A 49 -24.75 -11.00 24.59
CA ASP A 49 -23.37 -11.45 24.62
C ASP A 49 -22.88 -12.04 23.28
N SER A 50 -23.76 -12.16 22.28
CA SER A 50 -23.39 -12.76 21.01
C SER A 50 -24.21 -12.22 19.82
N VAL A 51 -23.62 -12.34 18.63
CA VAL A 51 -24.30 -12.12 17.35
C VAL A 51 -24.34 -13.45 16.60
N CYS A 52 -25.49 -13.75 16.00
CA CYS A 52 -25.65 -14.89 15.09
C CYS A 52 -26.03 -14.36 13.69
N VAL A 53 -25.27 -14.80 12.69
CA VAL A 53 -25.51 -14.45 11.29
C VAL A 53 -25.83 -15.72 10.51
N THR A 54 -26.97 -15.69 9.81
CA THR A 54 -27.33 -16.72 8.84
C THR A 54 -27.30 -16.16 7.44
N THR A 55 -26.56 -16.79 6.54
CA THR A 55 -26.48 -16.45 5.13
C THR A 55 -27.03 -17.57 4.27
N GLU A 56 -28.06 -17.31 3.49
CA GLU A 56 -28.57 -18.18 2.43
C GLU A 56 -28.19 -17.57 1.09
N LEU A 57 -27.39 -18.26 0.28
CA LEU A 57 -26.85 -17.76 -0.99
C LEU A 57 -27.12 -18.73 -2.12
N ARG A 58 -27.52 -18.20 -3.28
CA ARG A 58 -27.64 -18.96 -4.52
C ARG A 58 -27.04 -18.18 -5.70
N CYS A 59 -26.33 -18.86 -6.54
CA CYS A 59 -25.74 -18.31 -7.76
C CYS A 59 -25.35 -19.44 -8.72
N GLY A 60 -25.57 -19.23 -10.03
CA GLY A 60 -25.19 -20.21 -11.06
C GLY A 60 -25.84 -21.58 -10.90
N GLY A 61 -27.06 -21.65 -10.38
CA GLY A 61 -27.81 -22.90 -10.15
C GLY A 61 -27.37 -23.70 -8.91
N LYS A 62 -26.42 -23.21 -8.12
CA LYS A 62 -26.03 -23.77 -6.83
C LYS A 62 -26.56 -22.93 -5.70
N ALA A 63 -26.78 -23.57 -4.54
CA ALA A 63 -27.21 -22.89 -3.31
C ALA A 63 -26.44 -23.45 -2.12
N ALA A 64 -26.14 -22.58 -1.15
CA ALA A 64 -25.54 -22.94 0.11
C ALA A 64 -26.07 -22.04 1.24
N ALA A 65 -25.96 -22.50 2.46
CA ALA A 65 -26.26 -21.72 3.65
C ALA A 65 -25.16 -21.89 4.69
N ASP A 66 -24.90 -20.82 5.46
CA ASP A 66 -24.01 -20.83 6.62
C ASP A 66 -24.70 -20.16 7.80
N CYS A 67 -24.39 -20.64 9.00
CA CYS A 67 -24.82 -20.02 10.25
C CYS A 67 -23.58 -19.87 11.15
N TYR A 68 -23.25 -18.63 11.50
CA TYR A 68 -22.09 -18.30 12.29
C TYR A 68 -22.43 -17.45 13.50
N SER A 69 -22.02 -17.90 14.67
CA SER A 69 -22.18 -17.16 15.92
C SER A 69 -20.81 -16.63 16.41
N TYR A 70 -20.79 -15.38 16.88
CA TYR A 70 -19.60 -14.72 17.37
C TYR A 70 -19.90 -13.99 18.68
N PRO A 71 -19.02 -14.08 19.71
CA PRO A 71 -19.20 -13.36 20.95
C PRO A 71 -19.08 -11.84 20.74
N LEU A 72 -19.89 -11.06 21.47
CA LEU A 72 -19.82 -9.61 21.51
C LEU A 72 -19.22 -9.18 22.85
N SER A 73 -18.19 -8.36 22.81
CA SER A 73 -17.52 -7.84 24.00
C SER A 73 -16.89 -6.47 23.74
N GLY A 74 -16.65 -5.72 24.81
CA GLY A 74 -15.99 -4.43 24.74
C GLY A 74 -16.92 -3.26 24.44
N THR A 75 -16.37 -2.20 23.85
CA THR A 75 -17.07 -0.97 23.50
C THR A 75 -18.01 -1.15 22.31
N ASP A 76 -18.92 -0.20 22.08
CA ASP A 76 -19.84 -0.22 20.92
C ASP A 76 -19.10 -0.26 19.59
N TYR A 77 -17.95 0.40 19.50
CA TYR A 77 -17.08 0.38 18.32
C TYR A 77 -16.48 -1.02 18.06
N GLU A 78 -16.02 -1.70 19.10
CA GLU A 78 -15.50 -3.07 19.01
C GLU A 78 -16.61 -4.05 18.63
N LYS A 79 -17.78 -3.93 19.23
CA LYS A 79 -18.97 -4.75 18.89
C LYS A 79 -19.40 -4.53 17.44
N GLU A 80 -19.35 -3.31 16.92
CA GLU A 80 -19.62 -3.04 15.49
C GLU A 80 -18.61 -3.76 14.58
N GLY A 81 -17.33 -3.76 14.95
CA GLY A 81 -16.29 -4.54 14.26
C GLY A 81 -16.56 -6.04 14.28
N GLN A 82 -16.98 -6.57 15.43
CA GLN A 82 -17.33 -7.98 15.62
C GLN A 82 -18.57 -8.39 14.79
N ARG A 83 -19.62 -7.54 14.71
CA ARG A 83 -20.77 -7.77 13.81
C ARG A 83 -20.35 -7.84 12.34
N ARG A 84 -19.54 -6.88 11.89
CA ARG A 84 -19.01 -6.86 10.51
C ARG A 84 -18.16 -8.09 10.20
N HIS A 85 -17.37 -8.56 11.16
CA HIS A 85 -16.62 -9.81 11.07
C HIS A 85 -17.56 -11.00 10.86
N ALA A 86 -18.56 -11.16 11.71
CA ALA A 86 -19.53 -12.28 11.63
C ALA A 86 -20.28 -12.28 10.29
N LEU A 87 -20.75 -11.10 9.83
CA LEU A 87 -21.44 -10.93 8.55
C LEU A 87 -20.53 -11.32 7.36
N GLY A 88 -19.29 -10.82 7.35
CA GLY A 88 -18.33 -11.12 6.29
C GLY A 88 -17.96 -12.60 6.23
N LEU A 89 -17.77 -13.24 7.40
CA LEU A 89 -17.37 -14.63 7.47
C LEU A 89 -18.50 -15.60 7.11
N SER A 90 -19.74 -15.35 7.58
CA SER A 90 -20.90 -16.16 7.20
C SER A 90 -21.17 -16.06 5.69
N PHE A 91 -21.14 -14.85 5.11
CA PHE A 91 -21.27 -14.68 3.67
C PHE A 91 -20.17 -15.41 2.89
N PHE A 92 -18.93 -15.29 3.34
CA PHE A 92 -17.79 -15.95 2.71
C PHE A 92 -17.94 -17.48 2.69
N ARG A 93 -18.35 -18.08 3.82
CA ARG A 93 -18.51 -19.54 3.93
C ARG A 93 -19.59 -20.05 2.98
N ALA A 94 -20.76 -19.42 2.95
CA ALA A 94 -21.82 -19.75 1.99
C ALA A 94 -21.37 -19.57 0.53
N ALA A 95 -20.65 -18.49 0.24
CA ALA A 95 -20.13 -18.20 -1.11
C ALA A 95 -19.07 -19.21 -1.55
N LYS A 96 -18.16 -19.63 -0.66
CA LYS A 96 -17.14 -20.64 -0.92
C LYS A 96 -17.76 -21.96 -1.36
N GLU A 97 -18.83 -22.42 -0.70
CA GLU A 97 -19.55 -23.64 -1.07
C GLU A 97 -20.20 -23.52 -2.46
N VAL A 98 -20.79 -22.38 -2.79
CA VAL A 98 -21.39 -22.14 -4.10
C VAL A 98 -20.34 -22.09 -5.22
N LEU A 99 -19.24 -21.40 -4.99
CA LEU A 99 -18.16 -21.23 -5.96
C LEU A 99 -17.31 -22.49 -6.13
N GLY A 100 -17.11 -23.27 -5.07
CA GLY A 100 -16.21 -24.42 -5.04
C GLY A 100 -14.72 -24.03 -5.09
N VAL A 101 -14.38 -22.77 -4.87
CA VAL A 101 -13.00 -22.26 -4.83
C VAL A 101 -12.79 -21.39 -3.59
N THR A 102 -11.56 -21.35 -3.11
CA THR A 102 -11.16 -20.50 -1.98
C THR A 102 -10.12 -19.49 -2.47
N PRO A 103 -10.40 -18.18 -2.37
CA PRO A 103 -9.40 -17.17 -2.67
C PRO A 103 -8.16 -17.31 -1.77
N ALA A 104 -6.99 -16.89 -2.25
CA ALA A 104 -5.72 -17.01 -1.53
C ALA A 104 -5.76 -16.36 -0.12
N TRP A 105 -6.48 -15.25 0.02
CA TRP A 105 -6.68 -14.54 1.29
C TRP A 105 -7.97 -14.94 2.03
N GLY A 106 -8.63 -16.01 1.62
CA GLY A 106 -9.85 -16.49 2.27
C GLY A 106 -10.89 -15.39 2.45
N SER A 107 -11.43 -15.28 3.65
CA SER A 107 -12.44 -14.27 4.03
C SER A 107 -11.85 -12.88 4.30
N LEU A 108 -10.53 -12.71 4.31
CA LEU A 108 -9.91 -11.41 4.57
C LEU A 108 -10.07 -10.50 3.36
N THR A 109 -10.98 -9.52 3.44
CA THR A 109 -11.24 -8.53 2.38
C THR A 109 -10.53 -7.20 2.62
N GLY A 110 -9.93 -7.02 3.80
CA GLY A 110 -9.23 -5.78 4.20
C GLY A 110 -7.95 -5.52 3.41
N VAL A 111 -7.55 -4.25 3.37
CA VAL A 111 -6.31 -3.82 2.69
C VAL A 111 -5.03 -4.19 3.44
N ARG A 112 -5.14 -4.57 4.71
CA ARG A 112 -4.00 -4.90 5.60
C ARG A 112 -4.27 -6.22 6.32
N PRO A 113 -4.04 -7.37 5.67
CA PRO A 113 -4.25 -8.68 6.30
C PRO A 113 -3.36 -8.92 7.54
N SER A 114 -2.15 -8.32 7.58
CA SER A 114 -1.25 -8.38 8.74
C SER A 114 -1.89 -7.88 10.04
N LYS A 115 -2.86 -6.94 9.99
CA LYS A 115 -3.54 -6.45 11.20
C LYS A 115 -4.30 -7.53 11.97
N VAL A 116 -4.81 -8.55 11.28
CA VAL A 116 -5.44 -9.68 11.96
C VAL A 116 -4.38 -10.47 12.73
N ALA A 117 -3.23 -10.76 12.11
CA ALA A 117 -2.12 -11.42 12.78
C ALA A 117 -1.59 -10.59 13.96
N VAL A 118 -1.47 -9.26 13.81
CA VAL A 118 -1.08 -8.36 14.91
C VAL A 118 -2.07 -8.43 16.07
N SER A 119 -3.38 -8.42 15.80
CA SER A 119 -4.40 -8.54 16.85
C SER A 119 -4.28 -9.86 17.61
N LEU A 120 -4.10 -10.97 16.90
CA LEU A 120 -3.94 -12.30 17.51
C LEU A 120 -2.64 -12.43 18.34
N LEU A 121 -1.55 -11.79 17.89
CA LEU A 121 -0.31 -11.73 18.65
C LEU A 121 -0.44 -10.87 19.93
N HIS A 122 -1.21 -9.77 19.88
CA HIS A 122 -1.53 -8.98 21.08
C HIS A 122 -2.41 -9.73 22.09
N GLU A 123 -3.19 -10.73 21.66
CA GLU A 123 -3.89 -11.68 22.53
C GLU A 123 -2.93 -12.76 23.12
N GLU A 124 -1.62 -12.56 23.00
CA GLU A 124 -0.57 -13.48 23.48
C GLU A 124 -0.63 -14.89 22.84
N LYS A 125 -1.28 -15.03 21.68
CA LYS A 125 -1.28 -16.28 20.93
C LYS A 125 0.11 -16.59 20.37
N ALA A 126 0.54 -17.85 20.51
CA ALA A 126 1.77 -18.30 19.88
C ALA A 126 1.68 -18.21 18.34
N PRO A 127 2.79 -17.95 17.62
CA PRO A 127 2.80 -17.86 16.16
C PRO A 127 2.11 -19.02 15.44
N ALA A 128 2.30 -20.26 15.93
CA ALA A 128 1.63 -21.44 15.37
C ALA A 128 0.10 -21.38 15.51
N ALA A 129 -0.43 -20.85 16.61
CA ALA A 129 -1.87 -20.67 16.81
C ALA A 129 -2.43 -19.57 15.90
N VAL A 130 -1.66 -18.50 15.65
CA VAL A 130 -2.03 -17.45 14.69
C VAL A 130 -2.16 -18.04 13.28
N LEU A 131 -1.21 -18.86 12.83
CA LEU A 131 -1.29 -19.54 11.53
C LEU A 131 -2.53 -20.44 11.45
N THR A 132 -2.76 -21.28 12.47
CA THR A 132 -3.95 -22.15 12.52
C THR A 132 -5.24 -21.33 12.39
N GLU A 133 -5.35 -20.22 13.10
CA GLU A 133 -6.56 -19.39 13.05
C GLU A 133 -6.73 -18.70 11.68
N LEU A 134 -5.65 -18.20 11.08
CA LEU A 134 -5.71 -17.64 9.71
C LEU A 134 -6.14 -18.69 8.68
N GLU A 135 -5.68 -19.92 8.82
CA GLU A 135 -5.99 -21.01 7.88
C GLU A 135 -7.39 -21.61 8.13
N GLU A 136 -7.75 -21.92 9.36
CA GLU A 136 -8.99 -22.63 9.69
C GLU A 136 -10.20 -21.69 9.79
N VAL A 137 -10.05 -20.54 10.47
CA VAL A 137 -11.16 -19.59 10.66
C VAL A 137 -11.35 -18.72 9.42
N TYR A 138 -10.27 -18.09 8.97
CA TYR A 138 -10.33 -17.15 7.83
C TYR A 138 -10.14 -17.82 6.47
N SER A 139 -9.82 -19.13 6.41
CA SER A 139 -9.56 -19.88 5.18
C SER A 139 -8.46 -19.24 4.30
N VAL A 140 -7.48 -18.60 4.92
CA VAL A 140 -6.29 -18.07 4.22
C VAL A 140 -5.38 -19.23 3.81
N THR A 141 -4.79 -19.18 2.61
CA THR A 141 -3.84 -20.23 2.22
C THR A 141 -2.59 -20.22 3.11
N PRO A 142 -1.94 -21.37 3.36
CA PRO A 142 -0.77 -21.45 4.26
C PRO A 142 0.35 -20.47 3.91
N GLN A 143 0.59 -20.27 2.61
CA GLN A 143 1.60 -19.33 2.12
C GLN A 143 1.26 -17.88 2.52
N ARG A 144 -0.01 -17.45 2.33
CA ARG A 144 -0.46 -16.09 2.66
C ARG A 144 -0.62 -15.89 4.17
N ALA A 145 -0.98 -16.92 4.91
CA ALA A 145 -1.01 -16.88 6.38
C ALA A 145 0.40 -16.62 6.95
N ARG A 146 1.41 -17.31 6.40
CA ARG A 146 2.81 -17.08 6.75
C ARG A 146 3.27 -15.64 6.42
N LEU A 147 2.95 -15.13 5.22
CA LEU A 147 3.26 -13.74 4.86
C LEU A 147 2.63 -12.73 5.82
N ALA A 148 1.36 -12.95 6.22
CA ALA A 148 0.68 -12.06 7.17
C ALA A 148 1.36 -12.07 8.55
N LEU A 149 1.73 -13.26 9.04
CA LEU A 149 2.40 -13.41 10.32
C LEU A 149 3.78 -12.74 10.33
N GLU A 150 4.63 -13.03 9.35
CA GLU A 150 5.99 -12.49 9.27
C GLU A 150 6.00 -10.96 9.14
N ALA A 151 5.08 -10.40 8.34
CA ALA A 151 4.91 -8.95 8.26
C ALA A 151 4.42 -8.35 9.58
N ALA A 152 3.52 -9.04 10.30
CA ALA A 152 3.04 -8.61 11.62
C ALA A 152 4.18 -8.62 12.67
N GLU A 153 4.97 -9.70 12.72
CA GLU A 153 6.13 -9.81 13.63
C GLU A 153 7.16 -8.69 13.36
N THR A 154 7.43 -8.40 12.09
CA THR A 154 8.32 -7.30 11.70
C THR A 154 7.75 -5.94 12.10
N GLY A 155 6.45 -5.70 11.88
CA GLY A 155 5.77 -4.48 12.31
C GLY A 155 5.86 -4.27 13.82
N LEU A 156 5.58 -5.31 14.62
CA LEU A 156 5.66 -5.24 16.09
C LEU A 156 7.10 -5.00 16.58
N ARG A 157 8.09 -5.68 15.97
CA ARG A 157 9.50 -5.45 16.29
C ARG A 157 9.91 -3.99 16.07
N VAL A 158 9.54 -3.43 14.92
CA VAL A 158 9.85 -2.05 14.54
C VAL A 158 9.08 -1.03 15.41
N GLN A 159 7.86 -1.36 15.81
CA GLN A 159 7.06 -0.53 16.72
C GLN A 159 7.73 -0.33 18.08
N ASN A 160 8.42 -1.34 18.61
CA ASN A 160 9.11 -1.26 19.90
C ASN A 160 10.27 -0.28 19.92
N ASP A 161 10.80 0.12 18.75
CA ASP A 161 11.89 1.09 18.61
C ASP A 161 11.39 2.53 18.50
N LEU A 162 10.08 2.75 18.43
CA LEU A 162 9.49 4.07 18.30
C LEU A 162 9.32 4.77 19.66
N LYS A 163 9.56 6.07 19.64
CA LYS A 163 9.29 6.96 20.78
C LYS A 163 7.99 7.75 20.55
N PRO A 164 7.31 8.22 21.60
CA PRO A 164 6.01 8.90 21.47
C PRO A 164 5.98 10.09 20.51
N ASN A 165 7.11 10.82 20.39
CA ASN A 165 7.22 12.02 19.53
C ASN A 165 7.87 11.73 18.17
N ASP A 166 8.09 10.46 17.81
CA ASP A 166 8.62 10.10 16.50
C ASP A 166 7.55 10.24 15.42
N ILE A 167 7.92 10.86 14.30
CA ILE A 167 7.09 10.98 13.10
C ILE A 167 7.90 10.67 11.85
N SER A 168 7.23 10.40 10.75
CA SER A 168 7.84 10.37 9.42
C SER A 168 7.58 11.66 8.65
N LEU A 169 8.53 12.04 7.82
CA LEU A 169 8.40 13.13 6.86
C LEU A 169 8.33 12.56 5.44
N TYR A 170 7.28 12.90 4.71
CA TYR A 170 7.13 12.60 3.29
C TYR A 170 7.20 13.88 2.46
N VAL A 171 7.91 13.82 1.32
CA VAL A 171 7.93 14.92 0.33
C VAL A 171 7.52 14.40 -1.03
N GLY A 172 6.44 14.95 -1.58
CA GLY A 172 5.92 14.60 -2.89
C GLY A 172 6.52 15.42 -4.01
N ILE A 173 7.09 14.79 -5.05
CA ILE A 173 7.54 15.44 -6.28
C ILE A 173 6.62 14.98 -7.43
N PRO A 174 5.67 15.80 -7.90
CA PRO A 174 4.61 15.39 -8.81
C PRO A 174 5.02 15.41 -10.30
N PHE A 175 6.29 15.19 -10.59
CA PHE A 175 6.83 15.22 -11.96
C PHE A 175 7.42 13.87 -12.35
N CYS A 176 7.16 13.45 -13.61
CA CYS A 176 7.75 12.26 -14.22
C CYS A 176 8.24 12.61 -15.63
N PRO A 177 9.23 11.87 -16.19
CA PRO A 177 9.61 12.05 -17.61
C PRO A 177 8.41 11.81 -18.53
N THR A 178 7.71 10.70 -18.32
CA THR A 178 6.48 10.32 -19.05
C THR A 178 5.48 9.69 -18.07
N ARG A 179 4.18 9.70 -18.45
CA ARG A 179 3.14 9.05 -17.64
C ARG A 179 2.97 7.59 -18.07
N CYS A 180 3.23 6.67 -17.16
CA CYS A 180 2.97 5.24 -17.38
C CYS A 180 1.46 4.95 -17.48
N ALA A 181 1.08 3.98 -18.32
CA ALA A 181 -0.32 3.65 -18.60
C ALA A 181 -1.08 3.13 -17.36
N TYR A 182 -0.39 2.42 -16.46
CA TYR A 182 -0.97 1.85 -15.23
C TYR A 182 -1.00 2.84 -14.05
N CYS A 183 -0.23 3.95 -14.14
CA CYS A 183 0.03 4.79 -12.97
C CYS A 183 -1.23 5.54 -12.52
N SER A 184 -1.57 5.37 -11.25
CA SER A 184 -2.68 6.04 -10.59
C SER A 184 -2.29 7.33 -9.87
N PHE A 185 -0.99 7.58 -9.70
CA PHE A 185 -0.51 8.82 -9.12
C PHE A 185 -0.74 10.00 -10.06
N VAL A 186 -1.03 11.14 -9.48
CA VAL A 186 -1.19 12.38 -10.24
C VAL A 186 0.19 12.98 -10.46
N ALA A 187 0.91 12.43 -11.44
CA ALA A 187 2.16 12.99 -11.91
C ALA A 187 1.97 13.64 -13.28
N GLN A 188 2.63 14.77 -13.49
CA GLN A 188 2.65 15.45 -14.78
C GLN A 188 3.96 15.15 -15.51
N SER A 189 3.86 14.95 -16.83
CA SER A 189 5.06 14.85 -17.67
C SER A 189 5.82 16.18 -17.66
N VAL A 190 7.10 16.13 -17.31
CA VAL A 190 7.99 17.30 -17.33
C VAL A 190 8.05 17.94 -18.72
N GLU A 191 8.00 17.15 -19.79
CA GLU A 191 7.97 17.68 -21.17
C GLU A 191 6.87 18.74 -21.37
N LYS A 192 5.73 18.58 -20.67
CA LYS A 192 4.57 19.48 -20.76
C LYS A 192 4.50 20.50 -19.62
N SER A 193 5.25 20.30 -18.55
CA SER A 193 5.08 21.03 -17.28
C SER A 193 6.40 21.61 -16.74
N PHE A 194 7.45 21.64 -17.56
CA PHE A 194 8.78 22.12 -17.15
C PHE A 194 8.73 23.50 -16.48
N ALA A 195 7.93 24.42 -17.04
CA ALA A 195 7.76 25.77 -16.50
C ALA A 195 7.14 25.80 -15.08
N LEU A 196 6.56 24.70 -14.61
CA LEU A 196 5.99 24.63 -13.26
C LEU A 196 6.98 24.14 -12.19
N VAL A 197 8.15 23.60 -12.58
CA VAL A 197 9.10 23.00 -11.62
C VAL A 197 9.63 24.05 -10.63
N GLU A 198 10.15 25.19 -11.10
CA GLU A 198 10.67 26.24 -10.21
C GLU A 198 9.57 26.91 -9.37
N PRO A 199 8.39 27.30 -9.90
CA PRO A 199 7.29 27.77 -9.06
C PRO A 199 6.83 26.74 -8.04
N TYR A 200 6.84 25.45 -8.39
CA TYR A 200 6.52 24.36 -7.47
C TYR A 200 7.53 24.26 -6.34
N LEU A 201 8.83 24.29 -6.65
CA LEU A 201 9.89 24.24 -5.64
C LEU A 201 9.82 25.46 -4.71
N ALA A 202 9.53 26.65 -5.22
CA ALA A 202 9.32 27.83 -4.38
C ALA A 202 8.19 27.64 -3.38
N ALA A 203 7.02 27.14 -3.82
CA ALA A 203 5.89 26.86 -2.95
C ALA A 203 6.19 25.74 -1.93
N LEU A 204 6.97 24.73 -2.34
CA LEU A 204 7.40 23.66 -1.46
C LEU A 204 8.39 24.14 -0.39
N PHE A 205 9.31 25.05 -0.75
CA PHE A 205 10.24 25.65 0.21
C PHE A 205 9.52 26.43 1.29
N ASP A 206 8.48 27.19 0.94
CA ASP A 206 7.64 27.90 1.91
C ASP A 206 6.92 26.92 2.86
N GLU A 207 6.37 25.81 2.32
CA GLU A 207 5.73 24.76 3.14
C GLU A 207 6.73 24.08 4.07
N ILE A 208 7.95 23.77 3.59
CA ILE A 208 9.04 23.16 4.36
C ILE A 208 9.44 24.05 5.55
N GLU A 209 9.57 25.36 5.36
CA GLU A 209 9.92 26.30 6.43
C GLU A 209 8.85 26.36 7.52
N GLN A 210 7.57 26.48 7.12
CA GLN A 210 6.45 26.51 8.04
C GLN A 210 6.34 25.17 8.81
N ALA A 211 6.45 24.04 8.10
CA ALA A 211 6.40 22.70 8.69
C ALA A 211 7.56 22.46 9.66
N GLY A 212 8.78 22.89 9.32
CA GLY A 212 9.95 22.75 10.19
C GLY A 212 9.81 23.56 11.49
N ALA A 213 9.30 24.79 11.39
CA ALA A 213 9.01 25.60 12.58
C ALA A 213 7.94 24.95 13.47
N MET A 214 6.88 24.40 12.87
CA MET A 214 5.81 23.68 13.57
C MET A 214 6.35 22.43 14.26
N VAL A 215 7.08 21.56 13.59
CA VAL A 215 7.65 20.32 14.13
C VAL A 215 8.55 20.62 15.32
N ARG A 216 9.43 21.64 15.23
CA ARG A 216 10.25 22.07 16.38
C ARG A 216 9.40 22.56 17.54
N SER A 217 8.36 23.35 17.29
CA SER A 217 7.49 23.88 18.35
C SER A 217 6.70 22.81 19.09
N LEU A 218 6.46 21.68 18.46
CA LEU A 218 5.76 20.52 19.02
C LEU A 218 6.72 19.50 19.66
N GLY A 219 8.04 19.70 19.56
CA GLY A 219 9.02 18.74 20.07
C GLY A 219 9.00 17.38 19.38
N LEU A 220 8.63 17.35 18.11
CA LEU A 220 8.56 16.12 17.32
C LEU A 220 9.91 15.79 16.67
N HIS A 221 10.18 14.50 16.51
CA HIS A 221 11.43 13.97 15.95
C HIS A 221 11.20 13.24 14.63
N ILE A 222 11.97 13.58 13.58
CA ILE A 222 11.88 12.89 12.30
C ILE A 222 12.62 11.56 12.40
N LYS A 223 11.87 10.45 12.40
CA LYS A 223 12.39 9.08 12.46
C LYS A 223 12.72 8.51 11.08
N SER A 224 11.91 8.81 10.06
CA SER A 224 12.18 8.46 8.68
C SER A 224 11.82 9.60 7.73
N PHE A 225 12.56 9.69 6.64
CA PHE A 225 12.33 10.62 5.54
C PHE A 225 12.12 9.83 4.25
N TYR A 226 11.07 10.18 3.51
CA TYR A 226 10.76 9.55 2.23
C TYR A 226 10.39 10.61 1.18
N MET A 227 11.08 10.62 0.04
CA MET A 227 10.75 11.48 -1.09
C MET A 227 10.32 10.63 -2.29
N GLY A 228 9.09 10.83 -2.72
CA GLY A 228 8.46 10.04 -3.78
C GLY A 228 7.41 10.81 -4.56
N GLY A 229 6.39 10.11 -5.03
CA GLY A 229 5.22 10.66 -5.73
C GLY A 229 5.21 10.40 -7.22
N GLY A 230 5.84 11.27 -8.02
CA GLY A 230 6.14 11.03 -9.43
C GLY A 230 7.48 10.32 -9.56
N THR A 231 8.51 11.07 -9.88
CA THR A 231 9.90 10.60 -9.93
C THR A 231 10.80 11.74 -9.43
N PRO A 232 11.23 11.73 -8.17
CA PRO A 232 12.07 12.80 -7.60
C PRO A 232 13.31 13.14 -8.40
N THR A 233 13.96 12.15 -8.99
CA THR A 233 15.14 12.32 -9.85
C THR A 233 14.83 12.96 -11.22
N THR A 234 13.59 13.35 -11.48
CA THR A 234 13.24 14.24 -12.58
C THR A 234 13.78 15.66 -12.36
N LEU A 235 13.99 16.06 -11.11
CA LEU A 235 14.69 17.30 -10.77
C LEU A 235 16.16 17.21 -11.22
N THR A 236 16.76 18.39 -11.53
CA THR A 236 18.20 18.45 -11.78
C THR A 236 19.00 18.25 -10.50
N ALA A 237 20.29 17.94 -10.60
CA ALA A 237 21.17 17.82 -9.45
C ALA A 237 21.15 19.08 -8.58
N GLU A 238 21.21 20.27 -9.19
CA GLU A 238 21.11 21.55 -8.48
C GLU A 238 19.77 21.73 -7.75
N GLN A 239 18.66 21.38 -8.40
CA GLN A 239 17.34 21.47 -7.77
C GLN A 239 17.20 20.50 -6.59
N MET A 240 17.75 19.29 -6.71
CA MET A 240 17.79 18.31 -5.63
C MET A 240 18.65 18.78 -4.46
N ASP A 241 19.85 19.33 -4.73
CA ASP A 241 20.73 19.88 -3.71
C ASP A 241 20.07 21.02 -2.94
N ARG A 242 19.43 21.96 -3.66
CA ARG A 242 18.67 23.08 -3.05
C ARG A 242 17.52 22.57 -2.16
N LEU A 243 16.79 21.54 -2.61
CA LEU A 243 15.67 20.97 -1.86
C LEU A 243 16.15 20.26 -0.60
N LEU A 244 17.16 19.41 -0.72
CA LEU A 244 17.70 18.65 0.42
C LEU A 244 18.37 19.58 1.43
N THR A 245 19.14 20.58 0.97
CA THR A 245 19.67 21.64 1.85
C THR A 245 18.57 22.40 2.59
N ARG A 246 17.44 22.70 1.94
CA ARG A 246 16.30 23.37 2.59
C ARG A 246 15.68 22.49 3.67
N LEU A 247 15.52 21.20 3.41
CA LEU A 247 15.02 20.22 4.39
C LEU A 247 15.95 20.10 5.60
N GLU A 248 17.26 19.98 5.40
CA GLU A 248 18.26 19.89 6.49
C GLU A 248 18.31 21.16 7.37
N ARG A 249 18.07 22.34 6.79
CA ARG A 249 17.97 23.59 7.54
C ARG A 249 16.67 23.73 8.33
N SER A 250 15.60 23.10 7.86
CA SER A 250 14.26 23.26 8.44
C SER A 250 13.93 22.19 9.47
N PHE A 251 14.47 20.99 9.35
CA PHE A 251 14.21 19.85 10.23
C PHE A 251 15.49 19.38 10.94
N ASP A 252 15.31 18.86 12.14
CA ASP A 252 16.38 18.12 12.83
C ASP A 252 16.34 16.66 12.41
N PHE A 253 17.37 16.21 11.72
CA PHE A 253 17.54 14.84 11.26
C PHE A 253 18.48 13.98 12.15
N THR A 254 18.79 14.44 13.36
CA THR A 254 19.66 13.67 14.29
C THR A 254 19.05 12.33 14.71
N SER A 255 17.72 12.23 14.71
CA SER A 255 16.98 10.99 15.00
C SER A 255 16.67 10.13 13.78
N LEU A 256 17.11 10.55 12.58
CA LEU A 256 16.76 9.91 11.32
C LEU A 256 17.37 8.50 11.23
N ALA A 257 16.52 7.49 11.14
CA ALA A 257 16.94 6.10 10.96
C ALA A 257 16.98 5.68 9.48
N GLU A 258 16.17 6.32 8.62
CA GLU A 258 16.08 6.04 7.19
C GLU A 258 15.84 7.32 6.40
N SER A 259 16.58 7.49 5.30
CA SER A 259 16.35 8.50 4.26
C SER A 259 16.22 7.79 2.92
N THR A 260 15.01 7.77 2.37
CA THR A 260 14.67 7.10 1.11
C THR A 260 14.27 8.09 0.03
N ILE A 261 14.83 7.96 -1.17
CA ILE A 261 14.46 8.75 -2.35
C ILE A 261 14.17 7.82 -3.52
N GLU A 262 13.01 7.98 -4.12
CA GLU A 262 12.63 7.25 -5.33
C GLU A 262 13.40 7.79 -6.54
N ALA A 263 14.36 7.00 -7.03
CA ALA A 263 14.99 7.17 -8.33
C ALA A 263 14.33 6.25 -9.37
N GLY A 264 12.99 6.16 -9.32
CA GLY A 264 12.15 5.12 -9.89
C GLY A 264 12.21 4.94 -11.41
N ARG A 265 12.96 5.78 -12.12
CA ARG A 265 13.07 5.76 -13.59
C ARG A 265 14.54 5.76 -14.01
N PRO A 266 15.03 4.71 -14.70
CA PRO A 266 16.42 4.64 -15.17
C PRO A 266 16.85 5.82 -16.03
N ASP A 267 15.92 6.38 -16.81
CA ASP A 267 16.12 7.54 -17.69
C ASP A 267 16.28 8.88 -16.92
N THR A 268 16.17 8.87 -15.60
CA THR A 268 16.40 10.05 -14.74
C THR A 268 17.59 9.93 -13.82
N ILE A 269 18.26 8.79 -13.83
CA ILE A 269 19.44 8.50 -13.01
C ILE A 269 20.69 8.91 -13.78
N ASP A 270 21.56 9.66 -13.12
CA ASP A 270 22.89 10.00 -13.59
C ASP A 270 23.86 10.14 -12.39
N PRO A 271 25.18 10.04 -12.62
CA PRO A 271 26.19 10.07 -11.53
C PRO A 271 26.17 11.37 -10.71
N GLU A 272 25.84 12.52 -11.32
CA GLU A 272 25.80 13.82 -10.64
C GLU A 272 24.69 13.85 -9.59
N LYS A 273 23.49 13.40 -9.95
CA LYS A 273 22.36 13.29 -9.01
C LYS A 273 22.64 12.29 -7.89
N LEU A 274 23.21 11.13 -8.22
CA LEU A 274 23.60 10.13 -7.21
C LEU A 274 24.63 10.68 -6.22
N ALA A 275 25.59 11.47 -6.69
CA ALA A 275 26.55 12.15 -5.83
C ALA A 275 25.88 13.15 -4.88
N VAL A 276 24.91 13.93 -5.36
CA VAL A 276 24.12 14.85 -4.52
C VAL A 276 23.37 14.05 -3.44
N LEU A 277 22.65 12.99 -3.80
CA LEU A 277 21.94 12.17 -2.83
C LEU A 277 22.86 11.59 -1.75
N ARG A 278 24.03 11.13 -2.16
CA ARG A 278 25.06 10.63 -1.20
C ARG A 278 25.59 11.72 -0.28
N ALA A 279 25.84 12.92 -0.82
CA ALA A 279 26.33 14.06 -0.04
C ALA A 279 25.33 14.48 1.06
N HIS A 280 24.03 14.33 0.81
CA HIS A 280 22.94 14.58 1.77
C HIS A 280 22.57 13.37 2.63
N GLY A 281 23.41 12.34 2.72
CA GLY A 281 23.19 11.23 3.64
C GLY A 281 22.00 10.32 3.31
N VAL A 282 21.53 10.32 2.05
CA VAL A 282 20.49 9.38 1.63
C VAL A 282 20.95 7.95 1.82
N THR A 283 20.15 7.16 2.54
CA THR A 283 20.50 5.77 2.89
C THR A 283 19.91 4.75 1.92
N ARG A 284 18.78 5.08 1.27
CA ARG A 284 18.09 4.18 0.34
C ARG A 284 17.69 4.90 -0.94
N VAL A 285 17.89 4.25 -2.06
CA VAL A 285 17.32 4.65 -3.35
C VAL A 285 16.52 3.49 -3.95
N SER A 286 15.50 3.80 -4.75
CA SER A 286 14.76 2.78 -5.49
C SER A 286 14.94 2.94 -6.98
N VAL A 287 15.29 1.85 -7.67
CA VAL A 287 15.30 1.75 -9.14
C VAL A 287 14.18 0.82 -9.54
N ASN A 288 13.12 1.34 -10.17
CA ASN A 288 11.88 0.58 -10.35
C ASN A 288 11.72 0.11 -11.80
N PRO A 289 12.23 -1.08 -12.17
CA PRO A 289 12.09 -1.65 -13.51
C PRO A 289 10.63 -1.92 -13.87
N GLN A 290 9.86 -2.43 -12.93
CA GLN A 290 8.51 -2.98 -13.06
C GLN A 290 8.49 -4.33 -13.81
N THR A 291 9.32 -4.49 -14.82
CA THR A 291 9.61 -5.68 -15.61
C THR A 291 10.94 -5.51 -16.34
N MET A 292 11.58 -6.61 -16.73
CA MET A 292 12.77 -6.61 -17.58
C MET A 292 12.45 -6.99 -19.04
N GLU A 293 11.18 -7.11 -19.38
CA GLU A 293 10.71 -7.43 -20.72
C GLU A 293 10.47 -6.15 -21.54
N ASP A 294 11.30 -5.84 -22.51
CA ASP A 294 11.22 -4.61 -23.34
C ASP A 294 9.84 -4.43 -24.00
N ARG A 295 9.22 -5.54 -24.44
CA ARG A 295 7.87 -5.50 -25.00
C ARG A 295 6.84 -5.01 -24.00
N VAL A 296 6.95 -5.45 -22.75
CA VAL A 296 6.05 -5.05 -21.67
C VAL A 296 6.33 -3.60 -21.26
N LEU A 297 7.61 -3.20 -21.17
CA LEU A 297 8.00 -1.80 -20.91
C LEU A 297 7.36 -0.84 -21.94
N ALA A 298 7.43 -1.20 -23.21
CA ALA A 298 6.80 -0.42 -24.30
C ALA A 298 5.27 -0.37 -24.14
N ALA A 299 4.62 -1.49 -23.83
CA ALA A 299 3.17 -1.58 -23.65
C ALA A 299 2.67 -0.71 -22.48
N ILE A 300 3.44 -0.58 -21.40
CA ILE A 300 3.09 0.27 -20.25
C ILE A 300 3.54 1.74 -20.42
N GLY A 301 4.06 2.11 -21.59
CA GLY A 301 4.44 3.50 -21.93
C GLY A 301 5.75 3.96 -21.28
N ARG A 302 6.66 3.04 -20.96
CA ARG A 302 8.03 3.36 -20.55
C ARG A 302 8.93 3.43 -21.78
N ARG A 303 9.77 4.45 -21.85
CA ARG A 303 10.65 4.70 -23.01
C ARG A 303 12.06 4.11 -22.88
N HIS A 304 12.39 3.59 -21.71
CA HIS A 304 13.65 2.92 -21.44
C HIS A 304 13.56 1.42 -21.66
N THR A 305 14.69 0.78 -21.82
CA THR A 305 14.86 -0.65 -22.04
C THR A 305 15.41 -1.36 -20.81
N ALA A 306 15.43 -2.69 -20.83
CA ALA A 306 16.10 -3.50 -19.80
C ALA A 306 17.60 -3.16 -19.70
N ASP A 307 18.28 -2.80 -20.81
CA ASP A 307 19.69 -2.38 -20.79
C ASP A 307 19.88 -1.04 -20.05
N ASP A 308 18.92 -0.12 -20.16
CA ASP A 308 18.95 1.12 -19.39
C ASP A 308 18.82 0.85 -17.88
N ILE A 309 17.98 -0.12 -17.51
CA ILE A 309 17.84 -0.55 -16.11
C ILE A 309 19.14 -1.15 -15.60
N ARG A 310 19.78 -2.02 -16.37
CA ARG A 310 21.08 -2.62 -16.03
C ARG A 310 22.18 -1.56 -15.84
N ARG A 311 22.19 -0.53 -16.72
CA ARG A 311 23.11 0.60 -16.61
C ARG A 311 22.85 1.39 -15.33
N ALA A 312 21.60 1.80 -15.08
CA ALA A 312 21.22 2.56 -13.89
C ALA A 312 21.57 1.82 -12.60
N MET A 313 21.32 0.50 -12.55
CA MET A 313 21.70 -0.31 -11.38
C MET A 313 23.20 -0.35 -11.16
N ARG A 314 24.03 -0.48 -12.22
CA ARG A 314 25.49 -0.40 -12.07
C ARG A 314 25.94 0.94 -11.51
N GLU A 315 25.36 2.05 -11.96
CA GLU A 315 25.65 3.40 -11.45
C GLU A 315 25.25 3.56 -9.98
N VAL A 316 24.05 3.10 -9.61
CA VAL A 316 23.54 3.14 -8.23
C VAL A 316 24.41 2.29 -7.29
N MET A 317 24.77 1.06 -7.71
CA MET A 317 25.65 0.19 -6.92
C MET A 317 27.05 0.78 -6.77
N ALA A 318 27.58 1.40 -7.83
CA ALA A 318 28.88 2.09 -7.79
C ALA A 318 28.85 3.34 -6.88
N ALA A 319 27.72 4.02 -6.74
CA ALA A 319 27.54 5.14 -5.82
C ALA A 319 27.54 4.73 -4.33
N GLY A 320 27.38 3.44 -4.03
CA GLY A 320 27.56 2.88 -2.69
C GLY A 320 26.47 3.27 -1.69
N PHE A 321 25.22 3.30 -2.09
CA PHE A 321 24.11 3.46 -1.14
C PHE A 321 24.02 2.26 -0.20
N PRO A 322 23.72 2.47 1.10
CA PRO A 322 23.53 1.37 2.04
C PRO A 322 22.45 0.37 1.60
N HIS A 323 21.35 0.89 1.03
CA HIS A 323 20.22 0.09 0.59
C HIS A 323 19.74 0.48 -0.81
N VAL A 324 19.39 -0.53 -1.60
CA VAL A 324 18.83 -0.35 -2.95
C VAL A 324 17.56 -1.21 -3.09
N ASN A 325 16.44 -0.57 -3.41
CA ASN A 325 15.18 -1.26 -3.69
C ASN A 325 14.91 -1.35 -5.20
N MET A 326 14.29 -2.44 -5.62
CA MET A 326 13.78 -2.61 -6.98
C MET A 326 12.32 -3.06 -6.94
N ASP A 327 11.44 -2.40 -7.73
CA ASP A 327 10.03 -2.79 -7.80
C ASP A 327 9.74 -3.59 -9.06
N LEU A 328 8.98 -4.67 -8.89
CA LEU A 328 8.36 -5.46 -9.97
C LEU A 328 6.84 -5.42 -9.83
N ILE A 329 6.12 -5.54 -10.96
CA ILE A 329 4.66 -5.62 -10.97
C ILE A 329 4.23 -6.91 -11.65
N ALA A 330 3.56 -7.79 -10.90
CA ALA A 330 2.86 -8.95 -11.44
C ALA A 330 1.54 -8.53 -12.11
N GLY A 331 1.24 -9.09 -13.27
CA GLY A 331 0.02 -8.83 -14.01
C GLY A 331 0.05 -7.60 -14.92
N LEU A 332 1.22 -7.10 -15.31
CA LEU A 332 1.33 -6.03 -16.31
C LEU A 332 0.71 -6.45 -17.65
N PRO A 333 0.13 -5.49 -18.43
CA PRO A 333 -0.36 -5.76 -19.77
C PRO A 333 0.73 -6.40 -20.65
N GLU A 334 0.34 -7.37 -21.46
CA GLU A 334 1.23 -8.10 -22.36
C GLU A 334 2.31 -8.95 -21.65
N ASP A 335 2.37 -8.99 -20.31
CA ASP A 335 3.29 -9.87 -19.58
C ASP A 335 2.76 -11.31 -19.50
N THR A 336 3.63 -12.23 -19.13
CA THR A 336 3.34 -13.66 -18.93
C THR A 336 4.03 -14.15 -17.66
N PRO A 337 3.58 -15.29 -17.08
CA PRO A 337 4.29 -15.91 -15.95
C PRO A 337 5.78 -16.13 -16.22
N GLU A 338 6.15 -16.56 -17.44
CA GLU A 338 7.56 -16.75 -17.83
C GLU A 338 8.33 -15.43 -17.95
N GLY A 339 7.70 -14.35 -18.44
CA GLY A 339 8.29 -13.01 -18.50
C GLY A 339 8.57 -12.46 -17.13
N PHE A 340 7.60 -12.60 -16.23
CA PHE A 340 7.76 -12.20 -14.82
C PHE A 340 8.87 -13.00 -14.12
N ARG A 341 8.94 -14.33 -14.32
CA ARG A 341 10.01 -15.18 -13.76
C ARG A 341 11.39 -14.70 -14.22
N ARG A 342 11.58 -14.49 -15.53
CA ARG A 342 12.85 -13.95 -16.06
C ARG A 342 13.20 -12.59 -15.44
N SER A 343 12.20 -11.72 -15.30
CA SER A 343 12.39 -10.38 -14.69
C SER A 343 12.82 -10.48 -13.23
N LEU A 344 12.20 -11.36 -12.43
CA LEU A 344 12.57 -11.56 -11.03
C LEU A 344 13.97 -12.17 -10.89
N ASP A 345 14.28 -13.21 -11.67
CA ASP A 345 15.58 -13.87 -11.63
C ASP A 345 16.72 -12.88 -12.01
N GLU A 346 16.47 -12.02 -12.98
CA GLU A 346 17.42 -10.99 -13.39
C GLU A 346 17.60 -9.92 -12.30
N VAL A 347 16.50 -9.40 -11.73
CA VAL A 347 16.54 -8.41 -10.63
C VAL A 347 17.31 -8.96 -9.43
N LEU A 348 17.12 -10.22 -9.07
CA LEU A 348 17.86 -10.90 -8.01
C LEU A 348 19.38 -10.91 -8.28
N SER A 349 19.78 -11.02 -9.54
CA SER A 349 21.19 -11.02 -9.95
C SER A 349 21.86 -9.64 -9.88
N MET A 350 21.08 -8.55 -9.82
CA MET A 350 21.58 -7.17 -9.83
C MET A 350 22.09 -6.67 -8.48
N GLY A 351 21.89 -7.42 -7.38
CA GLY A 351 22.45 -7.13 -6.07
C GLY A 351 21.67 -6.17 -5.20
N ALA A 352 20.41 -5.83 -5.55
CA ALA A 352 19.51 -5.12 -4.66
C ALA A 352 19.30 -5.92 -3.36
N ASP A 353 19.20 -5.24 -2.22
CA ASP A 353 18.92 -5.84 -0.92
C ASP A 353 17.43 -5.73 -0.54
N ASN A 354 16.65 -5.02 -1.36
CA ASN A 354 15.22 -4.82 -1.22
C ASN A 354 14.53 -5.06 -2.56
N ILE A 355 13.45 -5.82 -2.57
CA ILE A 355 12.62 -6.06 -3.75
C ILE A 355 11.16 -5.94 -3.36
N THR A 356 10.41 -5.07 -4.05
CA THR A 356 8.96 -5.00 -3.85
C THR A 356 8.26 -5.66 -5.04
N VAL A 357 7.42 -6.65 -4.74
CA VAL A 357 6.55 -7.28 -5.73
C VAL A 357 5.15 -6.70 -5.57
N HIS A 358 4.74 -5.91 -6.55
CA HIS A 358 3.40 -5.35 -6.64
C HIS A 358 2.50 -6.23 -7.49
N THR A 359 1.21 -6.19 -7.22
CA THR A 359 0.18 -6.70 -8.12
C THR A 359 -0.51 -5.54 -8.81
N LEU A 360 -0.71 -5.62 -10.13
CA LEU A 360 -1.37 -4.58 -10.90
C LEU A 360 -2.76 -4.27 -10.33
N SER A 361 -3.03 -3.00 -10.06
CA SER A 361 -4.34 -2.49 -9.67
C SER A 361 -4.93 -1.63 -10.79
N LEU A 362 -6.02 -2.10 -11.39
CA LEU A 362 -6.72 -1.40 -12.46
C LEU A 362 -7.68 -0.35 -11.86
N LYS A 363 -7.25 0.90 -11.81
CA LYS A 363 -8.12 2.01 -11.36
C LYS A 363 -8.91 2.60 -12.53
N LYS A 364 -10.14 3.04 -12.23
CA LYS A 364 -10.97 3.78 -13.21
C LYS A 364 -10.17 4.96 -13.76
N GLY A 365 -10.02 5.02 -15.09
CA GLY A 365 -9.24 6.07 -15.78
C GLY A 365 -7.77 5.72 -16.02
N SER A 366 -7.30 4.50 -15.73
CA SER A 366 -6.03 4.03 -16.26
C SER A 366 -6.14 3.89 -17.79
N ARG A 367 -5.08 4.27 -18.51
CA ARG A 367 -5.06 4.17 -20.00
C ARG A 367 -5.14 2.73 -20.48
N ILE A 368 -4.67 1.77 -19.67
CA ILE A 368 -4.72 0.32 -19.96
C ILE A 368 -6.15 -0.14 -20.27
N THR A 369 -7.13 0.30 -19.49
CA THR A 369 -8.55 -0.05 -19.69
C THR A 369 -9.14 0.52 -20.98
N LEU A 370 -8.51 1.56 -21.54
CA LEU A 370 -8.99 2.26 -22.73
C LEU A 370 -8.34 1.76 -24.03
N GLU A 371 -7.19 1.09 -23.97
CA GLU A 371 -6.37 0.76 -25.13
C GLU A 371 -6.46 -0.74 -25.56
N GLY A 372 -7.26 -1.57 -24.85
CA GLY A 372 -7.54 -2.95 -25.28
C GLY A 372 -6.36 -3.92 -25.19
N SER A 373 -5.33 -3.61 -24.37
CA SER A 373 -4.19 -4.50 -24.16
C SER A 373 -4.60 -5.80 -23.45
N ARG A 374 -3.94 -6.91 -23.75
CA ARG A 374 -4.11 -8.17 -23.01
C ARG A 374 -3.67 -7.95 -21.55
N ILE A 375 -4.55 -8.27 -20.62
CA ILE A 375 -4.25 -8.27 -19.19
C ILE A 375 -4.19 -9.72 -18.72
N PRO A 376 -3.12 -10.14 -18.01
CA PRO A 376 -3.05 -11.49 -17.45
C PRO A 376 -4.25 -11.80 -16.56
N SER A 377 -4.72 -13.04 -16.61
CA SER A 377 -5.80 -13.54 -15.76
C SER A 377 -5.38 -13.60 -14.29
N ALA A 378 -6.35 -13.77 -13.39
CA ALA A 378 -6.06 -13.96 -11.97
C ALA A 378 -5.17 -15.19 -11.72
N ASP A 379 -5.37 -16.27 -12.47
CA ASP A 379 -4.58 -17.50 -12.36
C ASP A 379 -3.12 -17.27 -12.80
N GLU A 380 -2.90 -16.54 -13.90
CA GLU A 380 -1.55 -16.16 -14.35
C GLU A 380 -0.84 -15.27 -13.33
N VAL A 381 -1.57 -14.34 -12.70
CA VAL A 381 -1.01 -13.50 -11.62
C VAL A 381 -0.70 -14.33 -10.37
N ALA A 382 -1.57 -15.28 -10.01
CA ALA A 382 -1.30 -16.22 -8.94
C ALA A 382 0.00 -17.00 -9.18
N GLU A 383 0.19 -17.52 -10.41
CA GLU A 383 1.42 -18.23 -10.80
C GLU A 383 2.68 -17.36 -10.68
N MET A 384 2.60 -16.06 -11.03
CA MET A 384 3.70 -15.11 -10.84
C MET A 384 4.07 -14.95 -9.37
N LEU A 385 3.07 -14.75 -8.49
CA LEU A 385 3.28 -14.54 -7.06
C LEU A 385 3.72 -15.83 -6.34
N ASP A 386 3.17 -16.97 -6.72
CA ASP A 386 3.53 -18.27 -6.18
C ASP A 386 4.96 -18.69 -6.60
N TYR A 387 5.49 -18.15 -7.69
CA TYR A 387 6.90 -18.24 -8.03
C TYR A 387 7.76 -17.27 -7.22
N ALA A 388 7.30 -16.04 -6.97
CA ALA A 388 8.07 -15.01 -6.32
C ALA A 388 8.45 -15.35 -4.87
N ASP A 389 7.49 -15.77 -4.05
CA ASP A 389 7.70 -16.06 -2.62
C ASP A 389 8.82 -17.10 -2.40
N PRO A 390 8.74 -18.35 -2.89
CA PRO A 390 9.79 -19.35 -2.64
C PRO A 390 11.13 -18.95 -3.26
N THR A 391 11.10 -18.23 -4.40
CA THR A 391 12.33 -17.77 -5.05
C THR A 391 13.05 -16.73 -4.22
N LEU A 392 12.34 -15.70 -3.72
CA LEU A 392 12.90 -14.66 -2.85
C LEU A 392 13.45 -15.26 -1.55
N ARG A 393 12.70 -16.15 -0.90
CA ARG A 393 13.15 -16.84 0.32
C ARG A 393 14.41 -17.67 0.08
N LYS A 394 14.49 -18.39 -1.04
CA LYS A 394 15.69 -19.15 -1.42
C LYS A 394 16.92 -18.26 -1.56
N HIS A 395 16.76 -17.00 -1.94
CA HIS A 395 17.82 -16.01 -2.06
C HIS A 395 18.06 -15.20 -0.78
N GLY A 396 17.45 -15.58 0.37
CA GLY A 396 17.66 -14.97 1.67
C GLY A 396 16.89 -13.67 1.88
N PHE A 397 15.79 -13.47 1.16
CA PHE A 397 14.87 -12.37 1.40
C PHE A 397 13.73 -12.81 2.33
N GLU A 398 13.28 -11.89 3.17
CA GLU A 398 12.16 -12.05 4.09
C GLU A 398 11.12 -10.95 3.82
N PRO A 399 9.80 -11.24 3.94
CA PRO A 399 8.79 -10.21 3.80
C PRO A 399 8.81 -9.30 5.02
N TYR A 400 8.71 -7.98 4.83
CA TYR A 400 8.75 -7.03 5.94
C TYR A 400 7.54 -6.10 6.02
N TYR A 401 6.77 -6.00 4.96
CA TYR A 401 5.45 -5.38 4.95
C TYR A 401 4.62 -5.95 3.82
N LEU A 402 3.29 -5.88 3.99
CA LEU A 402 2.37 -6.23 2.92
C LEU A 402 1.10 -5.37 2.97
N TYR A 403 0.49 -5.18 1.82
CA TYR A 403 -0.81 -4.54 1.73
C TYR A 403 -1.57 -4.99 0.48
N ARG A 404 -2.87 -4.79 0.50
CA ARG A 404 -3.75 -5.03 -0.65
C ARG A 404 -4.40 -3.72 -1.10
N GLN A 405 -4.83 -3.66 -2.33
CA GLN A 405 -5.61 -2.54 -2.87
C GLN A 405 -6.93 -3.06 -3.43
N LYS A 406 -7.93 -2.19 -3.49
CA LYS A 406 -9.15 -2.50 -4.23
C LYS A 406 -8.86 -2.59 -5.72
N TYR A 407 -9.58 -3.47 -6.42
CA TYR A 407 -9.45 -3.66 -7.86
C TYR A 407 -8.09 -4.22 -8.32
N MET A 408 -7.41 -4.96 -7.47
CA MET A 408 -6.26 -5.76 -7.86
C MET A 408 -6.71 -7.02 -8.57
N SER A 409 -5.94 -7.47 -9.57
CA SER A 409 -6.16 -8.76 -10.21
C SER A 409 -6.15 -9.87 -9.16
N GLY A 410 -7.16 -10.74 -9.14
CA GLY A 410 -7.28 -11.82 -8.16
C GLY A 410 -7.34 -11.41 -6.69
N SER A 411 -7.51 -10.12 -6.38
CA SER A 411 -7.46 -9.58 -5.01
C SER A 411 -6.18 -9.96 -4.25
N PHE A 412 -5.05 -10.07 -4.95
CA PHE A 412 -3.75 -10.42 -4.41
C PHE A 412 -3.09 -9.25 -3.65
N GLU A 413 -1.91 -9.49 -3.15
CA GLU A 413 -1.14 -8.60 -2.29
C GLU A 413 0.00 -7.89 -3.04
N ASN A 414 0.53 -6.84 -2.38
CA ASN A 414 1.84 -6.25 -2.63
C ASN A 414 2.72 -6.59 -1.43
N VAL A 415 3.93 -7.05 -1.66
CA VAL A 415 4.86 -7.47 -0.61
C VAL A 415 6.22 -6.82 -0.80
N GLY A 416 6.72 -6.18 0.25
CA GLY A 416 8.12 -5.75 0.32
C GLY A 416 8.96 -6.87 0.91
N TRP A 417 10.01 -7.23 0.19
CA TRP A 417 10.99 -8.25 0.55
C TRP A 417 12.34 -7.62 0.79
N THR A 418 13.05 -8.08 1.82
CA THR A 418 14.35 -7.54 2.17
C THR A 418 15.30 -8.62 2.64
N ARG A 419 16.59 -8.38 2.48
CA ARG A 419 17.60 -9.09 3.27
C ARG A 419 17.53 -8.60 4.72
N PRO A 420 17.82 -9.45 5.72
CA PRO A 420 17.79 -9.04 7.13
C PRO A 420 18.57 -7.75 7.40
N GLY A 421 17.92 -6.79 8.07
CA GLY A 421 18.49 -5.47 8.38
C GLY A 421 18.35 -4.42 7.27
N GLY A 422 17.70 -4.76 6.15
CA GLY A 422 17.44 -3.85 5.05
C GLY A 422 15.96 -3.40 4.97
N GLU A 423 15.19 -3.53 6.02
CA GLU A 423 13.77 -3.15 6.04
C GLU A 423 13.57 -1.67 5.74
N GLY A 424 12.62 -1.36 4.87
CA GLY A 424 12.19 0.01 4.61
C GLY A 424 11.25 0.50 5.71
N LEU A 425 11.78 1.24 6.68
CA LEU A 425 11.04 1.65 7.87
C LEU A 425 9.83 2.51 7.54
N TYR A 426 9.97 3.47 6.62
CA TYR A 426 8.84 4.30 6.18
C TYR A 426 7.68 3.45 5.67
N ASN A 427 7.95 2.39 4.91
CA ASN A 427 6.91 1.51 4.37
C ASN A 427 6.17 0.76 5.50
N ILE A 428 6.89 0.31 6.52
CA ILE A 428 6.29 -0.32 7.70
C ILE A 428 5.42 0.71 8.45
N TYR A 429 5.96 1.89 8.74
CA TYR A 429 5.25 2.92 9.50
C TYR A 429 3.93 3.35 8.84
N ILE A 430 3.93 3.54 7.51
CA ILE A 430 2.72 3.95 6.78
C ILE A 430 1.71 2.82 6.66
N MET A 431 2.16 1.56 6.47
CA MET A 431 1.28 0.40 6.26
C MET A 431 0.67 -0.08 7.58
N GLU A 432 1.46 -0.16 8.64
CA GLU A 432 0.97 -0.58 9.96
C GLU A 432 0.39 0.57 10.78
N GLU A 433 0.49 1.83 10.29
CA GLU A 433 -0.03 3.04 10.97
C GLU A 433 0.55 3.22 12.38
N LEU A 434 1.87 3.07 12.50
CA LEU A 434 2.55 3.05 13.80
C LEU A 434 2.74 4.45 14.40
N HIS A 435 2.90 5.47 13.57
CA HIS A 435 3.00 6.87 13.97
C HIS A 435 2.53 7.82 12.88
N SER A 436 2.48 9.11 13.18
CA SER A 436 2.05 10.13 12.22
C SER A 436 3.04 10.32 11.09
N ILE A 437 2.52 10.63 9.90
CA ILE A 437 3.29 10.98 8.71
C ILE A 437 2.91 12.39 8.29
N LEU A 438 3.84 13.31 8.42
CA LEU A 438 3.71 14.66 7.88
C LEU A 438 4.08 14.64 6.40
N SER A 439 3.13 14.96 5.52
CA SER A 439 3.33 14.92 4.08
C SER A 439 3.31 16.34 3.49
N LEU A 440 4.40 16.71 2.84
CA LEU A 440 4.58 17.98 2.14
C LEU A 440 4.56 17.76 0.62
N GLY A 441 4.25 18.80 -0.11
CA GLY A 441 4.21 18.74 -1.57
C GLY A 441 2.87 18.28 -2.14
N ALA A 442 2.72 18.39 -3.47
CA ALA A 442 1.50 18.02 -4.18
C ALA A 442 1.20 16.52 -4.06
N GLY A 443 -0.08 16.22 -3.79
CA GLY A 443 -0.54 14.84 -3.58
C GLY A 443 -0.15 14.25 -2.23
N GLY A 444 0.53 15.00 -1.37
CA GLY A 444 0.85 14.58 -0.01
C GLY A 444 -0.42 14.26 0.80
N SER A 445 -0.37 13.16 1.53
CA SER A 445 -1.43 12.70 2.42
C SER A 445 -0.88 12.62 3.83
N THR A 446 -1.02 13.69 4.58
CA THR A 446 -0.68 13.72 6.00
C THR A 446 -1.60 12.78 6.76
N LYS A 447 -1.01 11.88 7.54
CA LYS A 447 -1.71 10.94 8.40
C LYS A 447 -1.33 11.23 9.84
N MET A 448 -2.29 11.55 10.66
CA MET A 448 -2.14 11.78 12.10
C MET A 448 -2.63 10.55 12.85
N VAL A 449 -1.77 9.96 13.66
CA VAL A 449 -2.01 8.71 14.41
C VAL A 449 -1.77 8.96 15.89
N GLY A 450 -2.75 8.71 16.72
CA GLY A 450 -2.65 8.88 18.18
C GLY A 450 -4.00 8.63 18.85
N GLY A 451 -3.99 8.22 20.13
CA GLY A 451 -5.20 8.00 20.93
C GLY A 451 -6.23 7.04 20.27
N GLY A 452 -5.78 6.02 19.55
CA GLY A 452 -6.68 5.13 18.78
C GLY A 452 -7.33 5.75 17.54
N LEU A 453 -7.02 7.01 17.22
CA LEU A 453 -7.60 7.74 16.09
C LEU A 453 -6.62 7.86 14.92
N ILE A 454 -7.18 7.89 13.73
CA ILE A 454 -6.45 8.20 12.50
C ILE A 454 -7.19 9.30 11.76
N ARG A 455 -6.57 10.49 11.70
CA ARG A 455 -7.06 11.62 10.91
C ARG A 455 -6.17 11.81 9.67
N ARG A 456 -6.73 12.35 8.59
CA ARG A 456 -5.99 12.61 7.33
C ARG A 456 -6.26 14.01 6.82
N ALA A 457 -5.18 14.65 6.33
CA ALA A 457 -5.24 15.89 5.59
C ALA A 457 -4.55 15.71 4.23
N PHE A 458 -5.06 16.34 3.18
CA PHE A 458 -4.58 16.12 1.82
C PHE A 458 -4.16 17.45 1.18
N ASN A 459 -2.95 17.51 0.67
CA ASN A 459 -2.51 18.58 -0.20
C ASN A 459 -3.21 18.48 -1.57
N ALA A 460 -3.23 19.58 -2.32
CA ALA A 460 -3.71 19.58 -3.70
C ALA A 460 -2.92 18.58 -4.54
N LYS A 461 -3.62 17.83 -5.38
CA LYS A 461 -3.01 16.73 -6.16
C LYS A 461 -2.16 17.22 -7.32
N TYR A 462 -2.59 18.31 -7.99
CA TYR A 462 -1.93 18.81 -9.17
C TYR A 462 -0.93 19.91 -8.82
N PRO A 463 0.25 20.00 -9.50
CA PRO A 463 1.27 20.99 -9.19
C PRO A 463 0.74 22.42 -9.23
N ARG A 464 -0.07 22.78 -10.23
CA ARG A 464 -0.63 24.15 -10.35
C ARG A 464 -1.55 24.47 -9.16
N GLU A 465 -2.48 23.59 -8.82
CA GLU A 465 -3.36 23.78 -7.67
C GLU A 465 -2.57 23.89 -6.37
N TYR A 466 -1.51 23.10 -6.24
CA TYR A 466 -0.63 23.16 -5.08
C TYR A 466 0.08 24.52 -4.96
N ILE A 467 0.57 25.05 -6.08
CA ILE A 467 1.20 26.38 -6.13
C ILE A 467 0.18 27.45 -5.71
N ASP A 468 -1.02 27.43 -6.28
CA ASP A 468 -2.04 28.48 -6.12
C ASP A 468 -2.73 28.45 -4.75
N LEU A 469 -2.78 27.29 -4.06
CA LEU A 469 -3.55 27.09 -2.82
C LEU A 469 -2.65 27.13 -1.56
N ALA A 470 -1.93 28.24 -1.33
CA ALA A 470 -1.09 28.44 -0.14
C ALA A 470 -1.86 28.29 1.18
N GLU A 471 -3.08 28.84 1.24
CA GLU A 471 -3.96 28.76 2.43
C GLU A 471 -4.29 27.29 2.79
N LYS A 472 -4.48 26.44 1.81
CA LYS A 472 -4.74 25.00 2.05
C LYS A 472 -3.54 24.30 2.67
N ARG A 473 -2.31 24.61 2.22
CA ARG A 473 -1.09 24.06 2.82
C ARG A 473 -0.97 24.49 4.28
N SER A 474 -1.16 25.77 4.56
CA SER A 474 -1.13 26.29 5.95
C SER A 474 -2.23 25.69 6.82
N ALA A 475 -3.45 25.49 6.29
CA ALA A 475 -4.55 24.84 7.00
C ALA A 475 -4.25 23.37 7.34
N ASN A 476 -3.60 22.62 6.44
CA ASN A 476 -3.18 21.26 6.71
C ASN A 476 -2.12 21.18 7.81
N LEU A 477 -1.15 22.11 7.82
CA LEU A 477 -0.15 22.21 8.89
C LEU A 477 -0.80 22.59 10.22
N ALA A 478 -1.76 23.50 10.21
CA ALA A 478 -2.52 23.86 11.44
C ALA A 478 -3.28 22.65 11.98
N ALA A 479 -3.99 21.91 11.12
CA ALA A 479 -4.71 20.70 11.53
C ALA A 479 -3.76 19.63 12.13
N PHE A 480 -2.54 19.50 11.60
CA PHE A 480 -1.53 18.62 12.17
C PHE A 480 -1.07 19.11 13.54
N ALA A 481 -0.82 20.42 13.68
CA ALA A 481 -0.41 21.01 14.96
C ALA A 481 -1.51 20.89 16.03
N ASP A 482 -2.76 21.11 15.65
CA ASP A 482 -3.89 21.00 16.56
C ASP A 482 -4.07 19.57 17.07
N PHE A 483 -3.88 18.56 16.22
CA PHE A 483 -3.92 17.15 16.63
C PHE A 483 -2.91 16.82 17.76
N TYR A 484 -1.72 17.41 17.74
CA TYR A 484 -0.71 17.21 18.79
C TYR A 484 -0.85 18.13 20.01
N ARG A 485 -1.69 19.17 19.92
CA ARG A 485 -1.99 20.07 21.04
C ARG A 485 -3.26 19.71 21.79
N GLU A 486 -4.19 19.00 21.13
CA GLU A 486 -5.39 18.47 21.79
C GLU A 486 -4.93 17.54 22.93
N PRO A 487 -5.34 17.76 24.19
CA PRO A 487 -5.03 16.81 25.25
C PRO A 487 -5.60 15.44 24.88
N GLU A 488 -4.89 14.36 25.24
CA GLU A 488 -5.34 12.99 25.09
C GLU A 488 -6.63 12.78 25.93
N GLU A 489 -7.78 13.18 25.41
CA GLU A 489 -9.09 12.84 25.99
C GLU A 489 -9.57 11.43 25.57
N HIS A 490 -8.65 10.56 25.14
CA HIS A 490 -8.99 9.20 24.67
C HIS A 490 -7.98 8.18 25.19
N THR A 491 -8.01 7.96 26.51
CA THR A 491 -7.55 6.71 27.13
C THR A 491 -8.68 5.68 27.18
#